data_906b7d280e659be01919e59f8ababf30
#
_entry.id   906b7d280e659be01919e59f8ababf30
#
_cell.length_a   1.000
_cell.length_b   1.000
_cell.length_c   1.000
_cell.angle_alpha   90.00
_cell.angle_beta   90.00
_cell.angle_gamma   90.00
#
_symmetry.space_group_name_H-M   'P 1'
#
loop_
_entity.id
_entity.type
_entity.pdbx_description
1 polymer ?
#
loop_
_entity_poly.entity_id
_entity_poly.type
_entity_poly.pdbx_seq_one_letter_code
_entity_poly.pdbx_strand_id
1 'polypeptide(L)'
;GKGFQGNIKRHGQHRGPMAHGSMYHRRPGSMGPTSTPGRVFKGKKLPGHMGSVVSTIKNLTVVKVDSDKNVVLVKGSIPGAKNSIVKVRKV
;
A
#
# COMPACT_ATOMS: atom_id res chain seq x y z
N GLY A 1 -3.45 4.96 -7.98
CA GLY A 1 -2.19 4.52 -8.58
C GLY A 1 -0.99 5.30 -8.07
N LYS A 2 0.07 4.60 -7.75
CA LYS A 2 1.32 5.20 -7.25
C LYS A 2 2.52 4.84 -8.12
N GLY A 3 2.29 4.18 -9.24
CA GLY A 3 3.32 3.76 -10.17
C GLY A 3 4.22 2.66 -9.63
N PHE A 4 5.39 2.52 -10.19
CA PHE A 4 6.40 1.56 -9.75
C PHE A 4 7.11 2.11 -8.50
N GLN A 5 7.10 1.35 -7.42
CA GLN A 5 7.69 1.76 -6.14
C GLN A 5 8.68 0.73 -5.62
N GLY A 6 9.71 1.22 -4.93
CA GLY A 6 10.68 0.39 -4.23
C GLY A 6 10.13 -0.22 -2.94
N ASN A 7 10.91 -1.10 -2.34
CA ASN A 7 10.49 -1.88 -1.16
C ASN A 7 10.14 -1.04 0.06
N ILE A 8 10.80 0.09 0.27
CA ILE A 8 10.56 0.92 1.44
C ILE A 8 9.13 1.46 1.45
N LYS A 9 8.70 2.06 0.35
CA LYS A 9 7.33 2.58 0.23
C LYS A 9 6.31 1.47 0.03
N ARG A 10 6.61 0.50 -0.83
CA ARG A 10 5.68 -0.56 -1.22
C ARG A 10 5.40 -1.56 -0.11
N HIS A 11 6.41 -1.91 0.69
CA HIS A 11 6.33 -2.97 1.71
C HIS A 11 6.67 -2.49 3.13
N GLY A 12 6.95 -1.21 3.32
CA GLY A 12 7.28 -0.66 4.64
C GLY A 12 8.61 -1.14 5.19
N GLN A 13 9.56 -1.51 4.34
CA GLN A 13 10.88 -1.94 4.76
C GLN A 13 11.75 -0.74 5.19
N HIS A 14 12.74 -1.01 6.02
CA HIS A 14 13.68 0.00 6.47
C HIS A 14 14.82 0.20 5.48
N ARG A 15 15.30 1.44 5.38
CA ARG A 15 16.50 1.75 4.62
C ARG A 15 17.75 1.29 5.39
N GLY A 16 18.85 1.08 4.67
CA GLY A 16 20.14 0.80 5.27
C GLY A 16 20.79 2.03 5.91
N PRO A 17 22.00 1.86 6.49
CA PRO A 17 22.74 2.96 7.12
C PRO A 17 23.01 4.12 6.15
N MET A 18 22.86 5.35 6.61
CA MET A 18 23.12 6.57 5.84
C MET A 18 24.50 7.17 6.14
N ALA A 19 25.25 6.60 7.07
CA ALA A 19 26.57 7.01 7.51
C ALA A 19 27.54 5.82 7.50
N HIS A 20 28.74 5.99 8.06
CA HIS A 20 29.81 4.97 8.13
C HIS A 20 30.26 4.43 6.77
N GLY A 21 30.12 5.21 5.69
CA GLY A 21 30.53 4.82 4.35
C GLY A 21 29.65 3.78 3.66
N SER A 22 28.49 3.45 4.22
CA SER A 22 27.58 2.49 3.62
C SER A 22 27.01 3.00 2.29
N MET A 23 27.01 2.13 1.28
CA MET A 23 26.33 2.38 -0.01
C MET A 23 24.96 1.71 -0.08
N TYR A 24 24.57 1.01 0.99
CA TYR A 24 23.32 0.27 1.06
C TYR A 24 22.21 1.15 1.66
N HIS A 25 21.58 1.99 0.84
CA HIS A 25 20.59 2.95 1.32
C HIS A 25 19.14 2.44 1.20
N ARG A 26 18.71 2.12 -0.03
CA ARG A 26 17.31 1.79 -0.33
C ARG A 26 17.12 0.47 -1.09
N ARG A 27 18.03 -0.45 -0.91
CA ARG A 27 18.07 -1.72 -1.65
C ARG A 27 17.22 -2.81 -0.99
N PRO A 28 16.69 -3.78 -1.75
CA PRO A 28 15.83 -4.83 -1.21
C PRO A 28 16.55 -5.87 -0.34
N GLY A 29 17.86 -6.06 -0.49
CA GLY A 29 18.65 -7.03 0.26
C GLY A 29 18.65 -8.43 -0.34
N SER A 30 18.83 -9.44 0.50
CA SER A 30 18.90 -10.84 0.07
C SER A 30 17.63 -11.28 -0.65
N MET A 31 17.82 -12.05 -1.73
CA MET A 31 16.73 -12.66 -2.49
C MET A 31 16.37 -14.06 -2.01
N GLY A 32 17.13 -14.62 -1.06
CA GLY A 32 16.92 -15.93 -0.50
C GLY A 32 18.14 -16.82 -0.54
N PRO A 33 17.98 -18.14 -0.24
CA PRO A 33 19.06 -19.13 -0.35
C PRO A 33 19.49 -19.36 -1.81
N THR A 34 20.66 -19.95 -2.00
CA THR A 34 21.27 -20.12 -3.33
C THR A 34 20.86 -21.42 -4.03
N SER A 35 21.69 -22.45 -3.94
CA SER A 35 21.53 -23.70 -4.71
C SER A 35 20.27 -24.49 -4.39
N THR A 36 19.82 -24.46 -3.16
CA THR A 36 18.58 -25.09 -2.70
C THR A 36 17.71 -24.03 -2.02
N PRO A 37 16.55 -23.65 -2.59
CA PRO A 37 15.80 -24.26 -3.70
C PRO A 37 16.21 -23.82 -5.12
N GLY A 38 17.24 -23.01 -5.29
CA GLY A 38 17.68 -22.53 -6.61
C GLY A 38 16.72 -21.54 -7.30
N ARG A 39 15.85 -20.91 -6.54
CA ARG A 39 14.86 -19.93 -7.03
C ARG A 39 14.49 -18.92 -5.94
N VAL A 40 13.92 -17.82 -6.34
CA VAL A 40 13.27 -16.88 -5.42
C VAL A 40 11.85 -17.37 -5.14
N PHE A 41 11.46 -17.42 -3.87
CA PHE A 41 10.13 -17.87 -3.49
C PHE A 41 9.04 -16.92 -4.00
N LYS A 42 7.87 -17.48 -4.31
CA LYS A 42 6.66 -16.72 -4.60
C LYS A 42 6.27 -15.86 -3.40
N GLY A 43 5.74 -14.68 -3.64
CA GLY A 43 5.35 -13.75 -2.58
C GLY A 43 6.51 -12.96 -1.97
N LYS A 44 7.72 -13.06 -2.51
CA LYS A 44 8.85 -12.24 -2.08
C LYS A 44 8.53 -10.75 -2.26
N LYS A 45 8.75 -9.98 -1.21
CA LYS A 45 8.51 -8.53 -1.22
C LYS A 45 9.59 -7.81 -2.01
N LEU A 46 9.28 -7.43 -3.22
CA LEU A 46 10.17 -6.77 -4.17
C LEU A 46 9.54 -5.49 -4.72
N PRO A 47 10.34 -4.61 -5.35
CA PRO A 47 9.80 -3.46 -6.07
C PRO A 47 8.78 -3.87 -7.13
N GLY A 48 7.82 -3.01 -7.36
CA GLY A 48 6.82 -3.24 -8.40
C GLY A 48 5.71 -2.19 -8.39
N HIS A 49 4.68 -2.45 -9.17
CA HIS A 49 3.51 -1.58 -9.25
C HIS A 49 2.81 -1.46 -7.89
N MET A 50 2.50 -0.24 -7.50
CA MET A 50 1.80 0.07 -6.25
C MET A 50 0.53 0.88 -6.53
N GLY A 51 -0.54 0.53 -5.83
CA GLY A 51 -1.83 1.17 -6.00
C GLY A 51 -2.60 0.68 -7.22
N SER A 52 -3.67 1.40 -7.55
CA SER A 52 -4.61 1.02 -8.63
C SER A 52 -5.22 -0.38 -8.45
N VAL A 53 -5.41 -0.77 -7.20
CA VAL A 53 -6.07 -2.02 -6.81
C VAL A 53 -7.29 -1.71 -5.96
N VAL A 54 -8.28 -2.60 -5.96
CA VAL A 54 -9.45 -2.46 -5.11
C VAL A 54 -9.06 -2.64 -3.64
N SER A 55 -9.38 -1.64 -2.83
CA SER A 55 -9.17 -1.67 -1.38
C SER A 55 -10.51 -1.60 -0.67
N THR A 56 -10.70 -2.41 0.36
CA THR A 56 -11.93 -2.42 1.17
C THR A 56 -11.60 -2.01 2.59
N ILE A 57 -12.32 -1.01 3.09
CA ILE A 57 -12.28 -0.59 4.49
C ILE A 57 -13.63 -0.92 5.12
N LYS A 58 -13.60 -1.42 6.34
CA LYS A 58 -14.79 -1.83 7.10
C LYS A 58 -14.93 -0.99 8.37
N ASN A 59 -16.14 -1.01 8.92
CA ASN A 59 -16.44 -0.44 10.24
C ASN A 59 -16.21 1.08 10.33
N LEU A 60 -16.52 1.80 9.27
CA LEU A 60 -16.53 3.27 9.31
C LEU A 60 -17.84 3.78 9.93
N THR A 61 -17.73 4.88 10.66
CA THR A 61 -18.88 5.51 11.32
C THR A 61 -19.47 6.60 10.45
N VAL A 62 -20.78 6.52 10.21
CA VAL A 62 -21.53 7.57 9.51
C VAL A 62 -21.84 8.68 10.52
N VAL A 63 -21.42 9.90 10.23
CA VAL A 63 -21.64 11.07 11.10
C VAL A 63 -22.96 11.74 10.77
N LYS A 64 -23.24 11.96 9.49
CA LYS A 64 -24.45 12.64 9.03
C LYS A 64 -24.84 12.18 7.64
N VAL A 65 -26.13 12.10 7.38
CA VAL A 65 -26.70 11.87 6.06
C VAL A 65 -27.55 13.09 5.67
N ASP A 66 -27.30 13.64 4.50
CA ASP A 66 -28.09 14.74 3.91
C ASP A 66 -28.72 14.23 2.62
N SER A 67 -30.02 13.94 2.68
CA SER A 67 -30.76 13.42 1.53
C SER A 67 -31.06 14.48 0.48
N ASP A 68 -31.11 15.75 0.85
CA ASP A 68 -31.40 16.84 -0.10
C ASP A 68 -30.23 17.06 -1.06
N LYS A 69 -29.01 16.94 -0.53
CA LYS A 69 -27.76 17.08 -1.29
C LYS A 69 -27.20 15.74 -1.77
N ASN A 70 -27.79 14.62 -1.40
CA ASN A 70 -27.28 13.26 -1.64
C ASN A 70 -25.82 13.07 -1.15
N VAL A 71 -25.56 13.52 0.07
CA VAL A 71 -24.24 13.49 0.70
C VAL A 71 -24.26 12.65 1.97
N VAL A 72 -23.23 11.86 2.17
CA VAL A 72 -22.98 11.10 3.41
C VAL A 72 -21.65 11.53 3.97
N LEU A 73 -21.63 11.92 5.23
CA LEU A 73 -20.41 12.23 5.98
C LEU A 73 -19.95 11.01 6.78
N VAL A 74 -18.75 10.58 6.51
CA VAL A 74 -18.16 9.40 7.14
C VAL A 74 -16.88 9.81 7.87
N LYS A 75 -16.74 9.35 9.12
CA LYS A 75 -15.51 9.54 9.89
C LYS A 75 -14.47 8.51 9.48
N GLY A 76 -13.30 8.97 9.08
CA GLY A 76 -12.17 8.12 8.75
C GLY A 76 -11.70 8.29 7.30
N SER A 77 -10.74 7.47 6.93
CA SER A 77 -10.14 7.48 5.60
C SER A 77 -10.89 6.57 4.64
N ILE A 78 -11.09 7.04 3.44
CA ILE A 78 -11.71 6.27 2.34
C ILE A 78 -10.65 6.04 1.26
N PRO A 79 -10.54 4.81 0.72
CA PRO A 79 -9.56 4.52 -0.32
C PRO A 79 -9.87 5.26 -1.61
N GLY A 80 -8.82 5.68 -2.29
CA GLY A 80 -8.90 6.34 -3.58
C GLY A 80 -8.50 7.81 -3.54
N ALA A 81 -8.40 8.39 -4.72
CA ALA A 81 -8.13 9.81 -4.91
C ALA A 81 -9.39 10.64 -4.67
N LYS A 82 -9.20 11.95 -4.49
CA LYS A 82 -10.32 12.90 -4.45
C LYS A 82 -11.17 12.77 -5.71
N ASN A 83 -12.49 12.79 -5.56
CA ASN A 83 -13.48 12.62 -6.63
C ASN A 83 -13.48 11.24 -7.32
N SER A 84 -12.92 10.22 -6.68
CA SER A 84 -13.03 8.85 -7.19
C SER A 84 -14.38 8.23 -6.81
N ILE A 85 -14.78 7.20 -7.56
CA ILE A 85 -16.01 6.45 -7.32
C ILE A 85 -15.73 5.36 -6.28
N VAL A 86 -16.58 5.28 -5.27
CA VAL A 86 -16.52 4.25 -4.23
C VAL A 86 -17.85 3.51 -4.13
N LYS A 87 -17.78 2.21 -3.83
CA LYS A 87 -18.96 1.41 -3.50
C LYS A 87 -19.15 1.39 -1.99
N VAL A 88 -20.32 1.83 -1.54
CA VAL A 88 -20.71 1.78 -0.13
C VAL A 88 -21.68 0.64 0.06
N ARG A 89 -21.46 -0.18 1.09
CA ARG A 89 -22.35 -1.28 1.47
C ARG A 89 -22.66 -1.18 2.95
N LYS A 90 -23.92 -1.25 3.28
CA LYS A 90 -24.37 -1.48 4.65
C LYS A 90 -24.18 -2.96 4.99
N VAL A 91 -23.65 -3.22 6.16
CA VAL A 91 -23.48 -4.58 6.71
C VAL A 91 -24.48 -4.80 7.83
#